data_8509ee373cdc6eb1928d9009f1080082
#
_entry.id   8509ee373cdc6eb1928d9009f1080082
#
_cell.length_a   1.000
_cell.length_b   1.000
_cell.length_c   1.000
_cell.angle_alpha   90.00
_cell.angle_beta   90.00
_cell.angle_gamma   90.00
#
_symmetry.space_group_name_H-M   'P 1'
#
loop_
_entity.id
_entity.type
_entity.pdbx_description
1 polymer ?
#
loop_
_entity_poly.entity_id
_entity_poly.type
_entity_poly.pdbx_seq_one_letter_code
_entity_poly.pdbx_strand_id
1 'polypeptide(L)'
;MGGCGMKPLRILDSGTLVAVLAAAVLVTGCGGAGSSSSGPGTPPGPLSVSLSTSTVVAPQDGTPGTVDVTVSGANTGSSVSVAASNLPSGVISQFAPAAGGLHGTLSLVAGSTAPAGTYSASVVVTNGTQTASQSFVLVIAIVASIGNSVDTTLGVGGKLEQFMSTSFQPSEGNYQFFQNHTATEPALLNKLGPQHIRLQGLSQAVPMKANTGSATDWDFSILDAIVQPVLTVGDNSPEFQIAVAPAFLNDPASGHFVFGTANLQAFAEYSANLVRYYNKGGFTWGGNNFVSPSYPQHQITWWGIYNEYNINGMTPSEYIQLYNTLVPAMLNVDSTIKISAMELSVADPTADLPLFVAPPASGGVNAQVNVVATHFYPTCNQRDVDSTLFDRVPQIVQYINYVYQELGTRADLKNVPIWVTENNVNADYDNGNGMSNCIPMQKFVLDPRGTSAFFGAWRPYVFSQLGKAGNQALYHWVYGADMQSGEVDSSTGSTYLSFWVDYWLGQMFPSTPGFPGPDILQLAVTETSSAEILGTKNSDGSVVVMVVDRAVHASTDNNGTGDPRTVIVDVSALGTFSGATSITIDRKTNATSGPASLNITPAHKISVTLDGYGVTLLKLNP
;
A
#
# COMPACT_ATOMS: atom_id res chain seq x y z
N MET A 1 -52.25 -4.07 6.75
CA MET A 1 -53.07 -4.46 5.60
C MET A 1 -52.61 -3.67 4.39
N GLY A 2 -52.26 -4.32 3.30
CA GLY A 2 -51.88 -3.70 2.04
C GLY A 2 -50.46 -4.07 1.59
N GLY A 3 -50.28 -5.33 1.14
CA GLY A 3 -49.09 -5.75 0.48
C GLY A 3 -49.02 -5.24 -0.96
N CYS A 4 -47.84 -4.81 -1.37
CA CYS A 4 -47.53 -4.57 -2.79
C CYS A 4 -46.33 -5.43 -3.16
N GLY A 5 -46.58 -6.51 -3.88
CA GLY A 5 -45.56 -7.42 -4.35
C GLY A 5 -44.81 -6.83 -5.54
N MET A 6 -43.49 -6.83 -5.49
CA MET A 6 -42.65 -6.61 -6.65
C MET A 6 -42.24 -7.94 -7.27
N LYS A 7 -42.55 -8.07 -8.57
CA LYS A 7 -42.14 -9.19 -9.42
C LYS A 7 -40.66 -9.04 -9.77
N PRO A 8 -39.88 -10.14 -9.89
CA PRO A 8 -38.49 -10.07 -10.33
C PRO A 8 -38.40 -9.80 -11.84
N LEU A 9 -37.58 -8.86 -12.21
CA LEU A 9 -37.21 -8.54 -13.59
C LEU A 9 -36.23 -9.61 -14.10
N ARG A 10 -36.63 -10.32 -15.17
CA ARG A 10 -35.73 -11.23 -15.88
C ARG A 10 -34.77 -10.42 -16.72
N ILE A 11 -33.48 -10.57 -16.47
CA ILE A 11 -32.41 -10.09 -17.35
C ILE A 11 -32.19 -11.15 -18.43
N LEU A 12 -32.37 -10.74 -19.67
CA LEU A 12 -32.05 -11.53 -20.85
C LEU A 12 -30.52 -11.56 -21.05
N ASP A 13 -30.00 -12.77 -21.07
CA ASP A 13 -28.68 -13.10 -21.58
C ASP A 13 -28.57 -12.75 -23.07
N SER A 14 -27.61 -11.93 -23.43
CA SER A 14 -27.12 -11.80 -24.81
C SER A 14 -25.61 -11.84 -24.80
N GLY A 15 -25.07 -13.06 -24.70
CA GLY A 15 -23.67 -13.34 -24.97
C GLY A 15 -23.37 -13.17 -26.45
N THR A 16 -22.52 -12.21 -26.79
CA THR A 16 -21.90 -12.15 -28.11
C THR A 16 -20.46 -12.64 -27.99
N LEU A 17 -20.27 -13.90 -28.29
CA LEU A 17 -18.98 -14.55 -28.40
C LEU A 17 -18.36 -14.13 -29.75
N VAL A 18 -17.35 -13.26 -29.74
CA VAL A 18 -16.54 -12.99 -30.93
C VAL A 18 -15.42 -14.04 -30.99
N ALA A 19 -15.66 -15.09 -31.78
CA ALA A 19 -14.64 -16.05 -32.15
C ALA A 19 -13.80 -15.48 -33.31
N VAL A 20 -12.51 -15.19 -33.02
CA VAL A 20 -11.54 -14.89 -34.06
C VAL A 20 -11.10 -16.21 -34.68
N LEU A 21 -11.61 -16.52 -35.85
CA LEU A 21 -11.15 -17.66 -36.67
C LEU A 21 -9.82 -17.27 -37.36
N ALA A 22 -8.72 -17.87 -36.92
CA ALA A 22 -7.47 -17.86 -37.68
C ALA A 22 -7.60 -18.89 -38.78
N ALA A 23 -7.82 -18.45 -40.00
CA ALA A 23 -7.77 -19.30 -41.19
C ALA A 23 -6.31 -19.52 -41.62
N ALA A 24 -5.76 -20.68 -41.33
CA ALA A 24 -4.52 -21.14 -41.92
C ALA A 24 -4.79 -21.64 -43.36
N VAL A 25 -4.35 -20.89 -44.35
CA VAL A 25 -4.36 -21.35 -45.75
C VAL A 25 -3.08 -22.16 -46.00
N LEU A 26 -3.21 -23.48 -46.04
CA LEU A 26 -2.17 -24.35 -46.56
C LEU A 26 -2.22 -24.28 -48.10
N VAL A 27 -1.19 -23.69 -48.74
CA VAL A 27 -0.96 -23.80 -50.18
C VAL A 27 0.06 -24.91 -50.40
N THR A 28 -0.42 -26.06 -50.86
CA THR A 28 0.42 -27.13 -51.40
C THR A 28 0.77 -26.80 -52.83
N GLY A 29 2.01 -26.32 -53.07
CA GLY A 29 2.53 -26.13 -54.42
C GLY A 29 3.25 -27.38 -54.90
N CYS A 30 2.72 -28.01 -55.97
CA CYS A 30 3.40 -29.04 -56.74
C CYS A 30 4.57 -28.45 -57.51
N GLY A 31 5.75 -29.06 -57.38
CA GLY A 31 6.92 -28.73 -58.21
C GLY A 31 6.75 -29.12 -59.66
N GLY A 32 7.06 -28.18 -60.56
CA GLY A 32 7.30 -28.41 -61.97
C GLY A 32 8.65 -27.84 -62.37
N ALA A 33 9.60 -28.67 -62.74
CA ALA A 33 10.85 -28.26 -63.40
C ALA A 33 10.56 -27.76 -64.76
N GLY A 34 10.81 -26.49 -65.05
CA GLY A 34 10.65 -25.87 -66.36
C GLY A 34 11.79 -24.90 -66.64
N SER A 35 12.46 -25.16 -67.75
CA SER A 35 13.62 -24.50 -68.35
C SER A 35 13.57 -22.98 -68.43
N SER A 36 14.74 -22.36 -68.22
CA SER A 36 15.07 -20.96 -68.45
C SER A 36 14.66 -20.40 -69.80
N SER A 37 13.77 -19.43 -69.84
CA SER A 37 13.67 -18.41 -70.85
C SER A 37 13.68 -17.04 -70.21
N SER A 38 14.65 -16.19 -70.57
CA SER A 38 14.71 -14.79 -70.20
C SER A 38 13.57 -14.02 -70.89
N GLY A 39 12.39 -14.06 -70.27
CA GLY A 39 11.27 -13.17 -70.59
C GLY A 39 11.40 -11.83 -69.87
N PRO A 40 10.73 -10.75 -70.35
CA PRO A 40 10.71 -9.45 -69.64
C PRO A 40 10.21 -9.67 -68.24
N GLY A 41 11.03 -9.17 -67.28
CA GLY A 41 10.81 -9.39 -65.82
C GLY A 41 9.37 -9.05 -65.41
N THR A 42 8.74 -9.98 -64.71
CA THR A 42 7.45 -9.76 -64.04
C THR A 42 7.54 -8.46 -63.24
N PRO A 43 6.59 -7.54 -63.41
CA PRO A 43 6.60 -6.31 -62.61
C PRO A 43 6.76 -6.67 -61.16
N PRO A 44 7.60 -5.98 -60.39
CA PRO A 44 7.72 -6.24 -58.97
C PRO A 44 6.37 -6.13 -58.33
N GLY A 45 6.06 -7.03 -57.40
CA GLY A 45 4.83 -6.99 -56.64
C GLY A 45 4.70 -5.69 -55.82
N PRO A 46 3.56 -5.43 -55.20
CA PRO A 46 3.42 -4.25 -54.35
C PRO A 46 4.46 -4.28 -53.24
N LEU A 47 5.03 -3.10 -52.93
CA LEU A 47 5.96 -2.93 -51.81
C LEU A 47 5.29 -3.37 -50.52
N SER A 48 5.96 -4.17 -49.70
CA SER A 48 5.48 -4.61 -48.40
C SER A 48 6.63 -4.68 -47.39
N VAL A 49 6.28 -4.56 -46.11
CA VAL A 49 7.21 -4.64 -44.98
C VAL A 49 6.66 -5.58 -43.93
N SER A 50 7.53 -6.40 -43.33
CA SER A 50 7.22 -7.28 -42.22
C SER A 50 8.27 -7.14 -41.11
N LEU A 51 7.86 -7.37 -39.89
CA LEU A 51 8.69 -7.26 -38.69
C LEU A 51 8.81 -8.62 -37.99
N SER A 52 9.97 -8.92 -37.41
CA SER A 52 10.21 -10.16 -36.64
C SER A 52 9.42 -10.24 -35.36
N THR A 53 8.96 -9.10 -34.84
CA THR A 53 8.09 -9.00 -33.65
C THR A 53 7.10 -7.84 -33.80
N SER A 54 5.96 -7.97 -33.17
CA SER A 54 4.95 -6.90 -33.07
C SER A 54 5.17 -5.96 -31.88
N THR A 55 6.12 -6.28 -30.98
CA THR A 55 6.42 -5.45 -29.79
C THR A 55 7.93 -5.30 -29.65
N VAL A 56 8.38 -4.06 -29.42
CA VAL A 56 9.78 -3.71 -29.15
C VAL A 56 9.87 -3.01 -27.81
N VAL A 57 10.75 -3.48 -26.93
CA VAL A 57 11.05 -2.84 -25.66
C VAL A 57 12.34 -2.04 -25.78
N ALA A 58 12.29 -0.75 -25.51
CA ALA A 58 13.42 0.18 -25.46
C ALA A 58 13.60 0.71 -24.04
N PRO A 59 14.60 0.22 -23.28
CA PRO A 59 14.88 0.70 -21.92
C PRO A 59 15.39 2.15 -21.92
N GLN A 60 15.03 2.91 -20.88
CA GLN A 60 15.44 4.31 -20.69
C GLN A 60 16.95 4.49 -20.37
N ASP A 61 17.70 3.39 -20.19
CA ASP A 61 19.15 3.42 -19.97
C ASP A 61 19.98 3.56 -21.26
N GLY A 62 19.31 3.70 -22.40
CA GLY A 62 19.95 3.79 -23.70
C GLY A 62 20.28 2.44 -24.34
N THR A 63 19.95 1.33 -23.70
CA THR A 63 20.06 -0.01 -24.33
C THR A 63 19.11 -0.09 -25.53
N PRO A 64 19.60 -0.47 -26.75
CA PRO A 64 18.72 -0.53 -27.90
C PRO A 64 17.67 -1.65 -27.82
N GLY A 65 16.40 -1.31 -28.04
CA GLY A 65 15.38 -2.27 -28.46
C GLY A 65 15.50 -2.53 -29.95
N THR A 66 15.46 -3.78 -30.39
CA THR A 66 15.69 -4.11 -31.79
C THR A 66 14.56 -4.91 -32.42
N VAL A 67 14.33 -4.72 -33.72
CA VAL A 67 13.41 -5.52 -34.52
C VAL A 67 13.99 -5.72 -35.93
N ASP A 68 13.93 -6.95 -36.45
CA ASP A 68 14.35 -7.21 -37.81
C ASP A 68 13.23 -6.82 -38.77
N VAL A 69 13.63 -6.11 -39.83
CA VAL A 69 12.74 -5.59 -40.87
C VAL A 69 13.04 -6.34 -42.16
N THR A 70 12.01 -6.87 -42.79
CA THR A 70 12.07 -7.50 -44.10
C THR A 70 11.21 -6.73 -45.10
N VAL A 71 11.77 -6.37 -46.23
CA VAL A 71 11.12 -5.63 -47.31
C VAL A 71 10.94 -6.55 -48.53
N SER A 72 9.77 -6.57 -49.12
CA SER A 72 9.43 -7.35 -50.30
C SER A 72 8.79 -6.47 -51.39
N GLY A 73 8.88 -6.86 -52.65
CA GLY A 73 8.30 -6.12 -53.78
C GLY A 73 9.06 -4.85 -54.19
N ALA A 74 10.29 -4.63 -53.67
CA ALA A 74 11.09 -3.48 -54.07
C ALA A 74 11.61 -3.57 -55.49
N ASN A 75 11.60 -2.44 -56.21
CA ASN A 75 12.17 -2.35 -57.57
C ASN A 75 13.71 -2.48 -57.52
N THR A 76 14.24 -3.37 -58.32
CA THR A 76 15.70 -3.51 -58.52
C THR A 76 16.26 -2.23 -59.14
N GLY A 77 17.21 -1.59 -58.48
CA GLY A 77 17.84 -0.35 -58.94
C GLY A 77 17.38 0.93 -58.22
N SER A 78 16.34 0.89 -57.40
CA SER A 78 15.95 1.99 -56.51
C SER A 78 16.46 1.73 -55.09
N SER A 79 16.92 2.77 -54.41
CA SER A 79 17.32 2.67 -52.98
C SER A 79 16.09 2.46 -52.09
N VAL A 80 16.20 1.53 -51.17
CA VAL A 80 15.20 1.33 -50.10
C VAL A 80 15.57 2.18 -48.90
N SER A 81 14.64 2.98 -48.41
CA SER A 81 14.76 3.73 -47.17
C SER A 81 13.82 3.12 -46.14
N VAL A 82 14.32 2.90 -44.93
CA VAL A 82 13.57 2.40 -43.77
C VAL A 82 13.68 3.40 -42.66
N ALA A 83 12.54 3.82 -42.11
CA ALA A 83 12.49 4.75 -40.98
C ALA A 83 11.37 4.35 -40.02
N ALA A 84 11.55 4.64 -38.71
CA ALA A 84 10.44 4.57 -37.76
C ALA A 84 9.68 5.91 -37.71
N SER A 85 8.40 5.85 -37.46
CA SER A 85 7.52 7.01 -37.32
C SER A 85 6.63 6.88 -36.09
N ASN A 86 6.03 7.99 -35.64
CA ASN A 86 5.21 8.09 -34.42
C ASN A 86 5.98 7.69 -33.17
N LEU A 87 7.27 8.02 -33.10
CA LEU A 87 8.08 7.81 -31.92
C LEU A 87 7.81 8.91 -30.88
N PRO A 88 7.73 8.57 -29.58
CA PRO A 88 7.65 9.58 -28.54
C PRO A 88 8.95 10.40 -28.45
N SER A 89 8.88 11.56 -27.81
CA SER A 89 10.06 12.41 -27.59
C SER A 89 11.16 11.65 -26.84
N GLY A 90 12.43 11.93 -27.15
CA GLY A 90 13.57 11.27 -26.52
C GLY A 90 13.89 9.86 -27.04
N VAL A 91 13.14 9.37 -28.03
CA VAL A 91 13.45 8.11 -28.73
C VAL A 91 14.05 8.40 -30.09
N ILE A 92 15.19 7.77 -30.39
CA ILE A 92 15.84 7.82 -31.71
C ILE A 92 15.81 6.44 -32.35
N SER A 93 15.77 6.40 -33.70
CA SER A 93 15.80 5.15 -34.45
C SER A 93 16.95 5.13 -35.43
N GLN A 94 17.54 3.97 -35.63
CA GLN A 94 18.58 3.72 -36.64
C GLN A 94 18.36 2.38 -37.32
N PHE A 95 18.33 2.38 -38.65
CA PHE A 95 18.27 1.16 -39.42
C PHE A 95 19.67 0.75 -39.92
N ALA A 96 20.05 -0.49 -39.65
CA ALA A 96 21.27 -1.11 -40.13
C ALA A 96 20.92 -2.15 -41.21
N PRO A 97 21.07 -1.84 -42.52
CA PRO A 97 20.74 -2.77 -43.59
C PRO A 97 21.72 -3.95 -43.62
N ALA A 98 21.20 -5.15 -43.86
CA ALA A 98 22.00 -6.31 -44.22
C ALA A 98 22.39 -6.28 -45.73
N ALA A 99 23.26 -7.20 -46.14
CA ALA A 99 23.68 -7.30 -47.53
C ALA A 99 22.45 -7.48 -48.46
N GLY A 100 22.37 -6.63 -49.49
CA GLY A 100 21.24 -6.60 -50.43
C GLY A 100 20.14 -5.59 -50.09
N GLY A 101 20.16 -4.96 -48.90
CA GLY A 101 19.30 -3.81 -48.52
C GLY A 101 17.82 -4.10 -48.29
N LEU A 102 17.35 -5.35 -48.48
CA LEU A 102 15.95 -5.75 -48.30
C LEU A 102 15.66 -6.35 -46.92
N HIS A 103 16.70 -6.54 -46.13
CA HIS A 103 16.64 -6.98 -44.75
C HIS A 103 17.55 -6.10 -43.91
N GLY A 104 17.26 -5.98 -42.62
CA GLY A 104 18.12 -5.28 -41.69
C GLY A 104 17.49 -5.18 -40.30
N THR A 105 18.25 -4.63 -39.37
CA THR A 105 17.80 -4.45 -38.00
C THR A 105 17.51 -2.97 -37.74
N LEU A 106 16.31 -2.66 -37.28
CA LEU A 106 15.93 -1.36 -36.78
C LEU A 106 16.19 -1.34 -35.28
N SER A 107 17.03 -0.42 -34.82
CA SER A 107 17.32 -0.16 -33.42
C SER A 107 16.57 1.08 -32.94
N LEU A 108 15.94 0.98 -31.78
CA LEU A 108 15.21 2.06 -31.10
C LEU A 108 15.89 2.30 -29.78
N VAL A 109 16.37 3.52 -29.53
CA VAL A 109 17.09 3.89 -28.29
C VAL A 109 16.30 4.95 -27.56
N ALA A 110 15.91 4.66 -26.34
CA ALA A 110 15.23 5.59 -25.43
C ALA A 110 16.23 6.17 -24.43
N GLY A 111 16.31 7.48 -24.32
CA GLY A 111 17.05 8.14 -23.26
C GLY A 111 16.22 8.25 -21.97
N SER A 112 16.86 8.62 -20.85
CA SER A 112 16.20 8.80 -19.55
C SER A 112 15.11 9.88 -19.53
N THR A 113 15.04 10.74 -20.55
CA THR A 113 14.00 11.77 -20.71
C THR A 113 12.83 11.31 -21.59
N ALA A 114 12.92 10.12 -22.22
CA ALA A 114 11.81 9.55 -22.95
C ALA A 114 10.73 9.10 -21.96
N PRO A 115 9.46 9.56 -22.08
CA PRO A 115 8.43 9.18 -21.13
C PRO A 115 8.17 7.66 -21.18
N ALA A 116 8.19 7.01 -20.01
CA ALA A 116 7.88 5.59 -19.91
C ALA A 116 6.41 5.33 -20.31
N GLY A 117 6.16 4.19 -20.95
CA GLY A 117 4.81 3.83 -21.39
C GLY A 117 4.78 2.98 -22.64
N THR A 118 3.58 2.78 -23.16
CA THR A 118 3.31 1.96 -24.36
C THR A 118 2.78 2.84 -25.48
N TYR A 119 3.42 2.77 -26.63
CA TYR A 119 3.17 3.63 -27.78
C TYR A 119 2.88 2.80 -29.04
N SER A 120 2.01 3.32 -29.91
CA SER A 120 1.84 2.78 -31.26
C SER A 120 2.80 3.47 -32.23
N ALA A 121 3.77 2.74 -32.73
CA ALA A 121 4.75 3.21 -33.70
C ALA A 121 4.63 2.44 -35.00
N SER A 122 5.30 2.91 -36.08
CA SER A 122 5.28 2.22 -37.35
C SER A 122 6.66 2.25 -38.00
N VAL A 123 7.02 1.18 -38.71
CA VAL A 123 8.11 1.17 -39.66
C VAL A 123 7.54 1.58 -41.03
N VAL A 124 8.14 2.58 -41.63
CA VAL A 124 7.79 3.07 -42.99
C VAL A 124 8.96 2.76 -43.92
N VAL A 125 8.65 2.12 -45.00
CA VAL A 125 9.61 1.76 -46.06
C VAL A 125 9.24 2.50 -47.32
N THR A 126 10.23 3.12 -47.96
CA THR A 126 10.06 3.83 -49.24
C THR A 126 11.02 3.25 -50.28
N ASN A 127 10.52 2.97 -51.49
CA ASN A 127 11.30 2.55 -52.63
C ASN A 127 10.83 3.33 -53.89
N GLY A 128 11.56 4.36 -54.24
CA GLY A 128 11.14 5.31 -55.27
C GLY A 128 9.85 6.05 -54.86
N THR A 129 8.76 5.85 -55.59
CA THR A 129 7.44 6.44 -55.33
C THR A 129 6.51 5.53 -54.49
N GLN A 130 6.92 4.28 -54.25
CA GLN A 130 6.14 3.33 -53.47
C GLN A 130 6.46 3.47 -51.98
N THR A 131 5.43 3.34 -51.15
CA THR A 131 5.55 3.37 -49.68
C THR A 131 4.74 2.22 -49.08
N ALA A 132 5.32 1.54 -48.10
CA ALA A 132 4.62 0.55 -47.29
C ALA A 132 4.90 0.82 -45.79
N SER A 133 3.98 0.44 -44.93
CA SER A 133 4.15 0.60 -43.48
C SER A 133 3.64 -0.60 -42.71
N GLN A 134 4.27 -0.87 -41.55
CA GLN A 134 3.86 -1.89 -40.58
C GLN A 134 3.90 -1.30 -39.19
N SER A 135 2.76 -1.35 -38.51
CA SER A 135 2.66 -0.89 -37.11
C SER A 135 3.24 -1.91 -36.13
N PHE A 136 3.77 -1.42 -35.03
CA PHE A 136 4.24 -2.22 -33.91
C PHE A 136 4.00 -1.46 -32.58
N VAL A 137 4.04 -2.17 -31.46
CA VAL A 137 3.97 -1.63 -30.14
C VAL A 137 5.40 -1.32 -29.65
N LEU A 138 5.65 -0.06 -29.28
CA LEU A 138 6.90 0.36 -28.66
C LEU A 138 6.65 0.55 -27.15
N VAL A 139 7.38 -0.20 -26.32
CA VAL A 139 7.37 -0.07 -24.88
C VAL A 139 8.63 0.65 -24.43
N ILE A 140 8.48 1.83 -23.84
CA ILE A 140 9.57 2.54 -23.16
C ILE A 140 9.59 2.07 -21.72
N ALA A 141 10.62 1.29 -21.36
CA ALA A 141 10.71 0.67 -20.04
C ALA A 141 11.58 1.49 -19.08
N ILE A 142 11.10 1.65 -17.84
CA ILE A 142 11.88 2.17 -16.71
C ILE A 142 12.99 1.16 -16.41
N VAL A 143 14.18 1.62 -16.03
CA VAL A 143 15.26 0.76 -15.54
C VAL A 143 15.52 1.05 -14.06
N ALA A 144 15.51 -0.02 -13.26
CA ALA A 144 15.83 0.00 -11.84
C ALA A 144 17.05 -0.89 -11.58
N SER A 145 18.19 -0.29 -11.29
CA SER A 145 19.44 -1.01 -10.99
C SER A 145 19.61 -1.09 -9.48
N ILE A 146 19.64 -2.31 -8.95
CA ILE A 146 19.81 -2.59 -7.52
C ILE A 146 21.29 -2.78 -7.22
N GLY A 147 21.85 -1.94 -6.35
CA GLY A 147 23.22 -2.05 -5.86
C GLY A 147 23.37 -3.13 -4.79
N ASN A 148 24.61 -3.52 -4.51
CA ASN A 148 24.93 -4.51 -3.46
C ASN A 148 25.26 -3.88 -2.10
N SER A 149 25.26 -2.56 -1.99
CA SER A 149 25.55 -1.80 -0.77
C SER A 149 24.26 -1.38 -0.09
N VAL A 150 24.31 -1.30 1.24
CA VAL A 150 23.22 -0.75 2.06
C VAL A 150 23.17 0.77 1.89
N ASP A 151 21.98 1.32 1.71
CA ASP A 151 21.77 2.76 1.77
C ASP A 151 21.50 3.20 3.21
N THR A 152 22.57 3.60 3.89
CA THR A 152 22.51 4.01 5.30
C THR A 152 21.82 5.35 5.53
N THR A 153 21.42 6.05 4.47
CA THR A 153 20.69 7.32 4.55
C THR A 153 19.17 7.11 4.64
N LEU A 154 18.70 5.89 4.38
CA LEU A 154 17.29 5.52 4.39
C LEU A 154 16.97 4.64 5.61
N GLY A 155 15.69 4.62 5.99
CA GLY A 155 15.22 3.82 7.12
C GLY A 155 15.90 4.16 8.43
N VAL A 156 16.00 3.18 9.32
CA VAL A 156 16.73 3.32 10.58
C VAL A 156 18.14 2.75 10.40
N GLY A 157 19.10 3.64 10.08
CA GLY A 157 20.50 3.23 9.85
C GLY A 157 20.67 2.25 8.69
N GLY A 158 19.89 2.38 7.63
CA GLY A 158 19.90 1.51 6.46
C GLY A 158 18.98 0.28 6.56
N LYS A 159 18.15 0.20 7.61
CA LYS A 159 17.22 -0.90 7.85
C LYS A 159 15.78 -0.49 7.60
N LEU A 160 15.01 -1.38 6.97
CA LEU A 160 13.56 -1.26 6.86
C LEU A 160 12.94 -1.91 8.10
N GLU A 161 12.73 -1.12 9.15
CA GLU A 161 12.21 -1.63 10.43
C GLU A 161 10.67 -1.61 10.50
N GLN A 162 10.00 -1.17 9.44
CA GLN A 162 8.56 -1.02 9.39
C GLN A 162 7.85 -2.37 9.32
N PHE A 163 7.14 -2.73 10.39
CA PHE A 163 6.24 -3.88 10.39
C PHE A 163 4.82 -3.48 9.96
N MET A 164 4.06 -4.48 9.49
CA MET A 164 2.66 -4.33 9.12
C MET A 164 1.75 -4.68 10.30
N SER A 165 0.70 -3.91 10.48
CA SER A 165 -0.34 -4.17 11.47
C SER A 165 -1.71 -3.73 10.99
N THR A 166 -2.72 -3.98 11.82
CA THR A 166 -4.11 -3.57 11.57
C THR A 166 -4.77 -3.05 12.84
N SER A 167 -5.87 -2.34 12.69
CA SER A 167 -6.63 -1.78 13.78
C SER A 167 -8.02 -2.42 13.87
N PHE A 168 -8.54 -2.53 15.08
CA PHE A 168 -9.91 -2.88 15.35
C PHE A 168 -10.61 -1.72 16.04
N GLN A 169 -11.65 -1.21 15.40
CA GLN A 169 -12.55 -0.26 16.02
C GLN A 169 -13.84 -0.98 16.42
N PRO A 170 -14.12 -1.14 17.71
CA PRO A 170 -15.40 -1.59 18.18
C PRO A 170 -16.42 -0.45 18.09
N SER A 171 -16.87 -0.14 16.89
CA SER A 171 -18.04 0.70 16.69
C SER A 171 -19.33 -0.13 16.71
N GLU A 172 -20.46 0.55 16.82
CA GLU A 172 -21.79 -0.08 16.81
C GLU A 172 -21.95 -1.03 15.62
N GLY A 173 -22.10 -2.32 15.91
CA GLY A 173 -22.17 -3.38 14.91
C GLY A 173 -20.88 -4.15 14.64
N ASN A 174 -19.71 -3.53 14.74
CA ASN A 174 -18.44 -4.21 14.46
C ASN A 174 -17.95 -5.10 15.62
N TYR A 175 -18.40 -4.89 16.86
CA TYR A 175 -18.05 -5.80 17.95
C TYR A 175 -18.64 -7.20 17.76
N GLN A 176 -19.69 -7.34 16.95
CA GLN A 176 -20.29 -8.64 16.59
C GLN A 176 -19.53 -9.33 15.44
N PHE A 177 -18.54 -8.69 14.84
CA PHE A 177 -17.83 -9.20 13.66
C PHE A 177 -17.26 -10.60 13.91
N PHE A 178 -16.49 -10.80 14.97
CA PHE A 178 -15.97 -12.11 15.33
C PHE A 178 -17.06 -13.10 15.76
N GLN A 179 -18.17 -12.64 16.32
CA GLN A 179 -19.29 -13.49 16.70
C GLN A 179 -20.06 -13.98 15.48
N ASN A 180 -20.20 -13.14 14.44
CA ASN A 180 -20.90 -13.47 13.21
C ASN A 180 -20.08 -14.37 12.28
N HIS A 181 -18.74 -14.28 12.35
CA HIS A 181 -17.81 -14.96 11.44
C HIS A 181 -16.76 -15.81 12.19
N THR A 182 -17.17 -16.52 13.24
CA THR A 182 -16.30 -17.26 14.17
C THR A 182 -15.38 -18.29 13.52
N ALA A 183 -15.74 -18.84 12.36
CA ALA A 183 -14.93 -19.84 11.67
C ALA A 183 -13.87 -19.25 10.76
N THR A 184 -14.13 -18.07 10.16
CA THR A 184 -13.28 -17.49 9.11
C THR A 184 -12.39 -16.36 9.62
N GLU A 185 -12.90 -15.49 10.46
CA GLU A 185 -12.22 -14.26 10.85
C GLU A 185 -10.94 -14.48 11.68
N PRO A 186 -10.93 -15.35 12.71
CA PRO A 186 -9.69 -15.64 13.41
C PRO A 186 -8.64 -16.29 12.52
N ALA A 187 -9.05 -17.14 11.57
CA ALA A 187 -8.15 -17.77 10.62
C ALA A 187 -7.53 -16.78 9.63
N LEU A 188 -8.31 -15.81 9.15
CA LEU A 188 -7.83 -14.72 8.28
C LEU A 188 -6.90 -13.79 9.04
N LEU A 189 -7.23 -13.41 10.27
CA LEU A 189 -6.37 -12.58 11.11
C LEU A 189 -5.03 -13.26 11.39
N ASN A 190 -5.06 -14.54 11.75
CA ASN A 190 -3.84 -15.35 11.93
C ASN A 190 -3.02 -15.45 10.63
N LYS A 191 -3.69 -15.58 9.47
CA LYS A 191 -3.02 -15.58 8.17
C LYS A 191 -2.36 -14.25 7.85
N LEU A 192 -3.04 -13.13 8.10
CA LEU A 192 -2.50 -11.79 7.93
C LEU A 192 -1.22 -11.61 8.75
N GLY A 193 -1.21 -12.15 9.98
CA GLY A 193 -0.05 -12.19 10.88
C GLY A 193 0.43 -10.80 11.32
N PRO A 194 -0.48 -9.87 11.66
CA PRO A 194 -0.08 -8.51 12.05
C PRO A 194 0.65 -8.54 13.40
N GLN A 195 1.49 -7.52 13.60
CA GLN A 195 2.21 -7.31 14.86
C GLN A 195 1.56 -6.18 15.65
N HIS A 196 1.37 -6.33 16.95
CA HIS A 196 0.81 -5.28 17.83
C HIS A 196 -0.54 -4.73 17.33
N ILE A 197 -1.51 -5.62 17.05
CA ILE A 197 -2.86 -5.23 16.62
C ILE A 197 -3.42 -4.14 17.54
N ARG A 198 -3.88 -3.04 16.98
CA ARG A 198 -4.41 -1.91 17.74
C ARG A 198 -5.90 -2.10 18.00
N LEU A 199 -6.25 -2.21 19.27
CA LEU A 199 -7.62 -2.35 19.77
C LEU A 199 -8.11 -0.99 20.28
N GLN A 200 -9.02 -0.36 19.57
CA GLN A 200 -9.51 0.96 19.94
C GLN A 200 -10.79 0.87 20.75
N GLY A 201 -10.73 1.21 22.03
CA GLY A 201 -11.88 1.21 22.94
C GLY A 201 -12.71 2.50 22.84
N LEU A 202 -13.65 2.54 21.88
CA LEU A 202 -14.55 3.69 21.65
C LEU A 202 -15.99 3.43 22.10
N SER A 203 -16.73 4.50 22.35
CA SER A 203 -18.19 4.51 22.52
C SER A 203 -18.71 3.42 23.48
N GLN A 204 -19.49 2.49 22.96
CA GLN A 204 -20.11 1.41 23.76
C GLN A 204 -19.09 0.42 24.34
N ALA A 205 -17.90 0.31 23.76
CA ALA A 205 -16.84 -0.57 24.24
C ALA A 205 -16.10 -0.01 25.47
N VAL A 206 -16.30 1.26 25.85
CA VAL A 206 -15.78 1.78 27.11
C VAL A 206 -16.47 1.05 28.27
N PRO A 207 -15.74 0.25 29.08
CA PRO A 207 -16.39 -0.63 30.05
C PRO A 207 -16.89 0.11 31.31
N MET A 208 -16.35 1.26 31.67
CA MET A 208 -16.80 2.04 32.81
C MET A 208 -17.97 2.95 32.44
N LYS A 209 -19.17 2.60 32.88
CA LYS A 209 -20.43 3.31 32.56
C LYS A 209 -20.78 4.42 33.56
N ALA A 210 -20.33 4.30 34.80
CA ALA A 210 -20.56 5.28 35.88
C ALA A 210 -19.45 5.18 36.95
N ASN A 211 -19.46 6.08 37.90
CA ASN A 211 -18.54 6.10 39.04
C ASN A 211 -19.32 6.32 40.37
N THR A 212 -20.20 5.38 40.66
CA THR A 212 -21.07 5.43 41.85
C THR A 212 -20.59 4.53 42.98
N GLY A 213 -19.57 3.70 42.75
CA GLY A 213 -19.11 2.66 43.64
C GLY A 213 -19.96 1.39 43.60
N SER A 214 -20.87 1.28 42.62
CA SER A 214 -21.68 0.08 42.37
C SER A 214 -20.95 -0.91 41.46
N ALA A 215 -21.20 -2.20 41.65
CA ALA A 215 -20.73 -3.24 40.73
C ALA A 215 -21.24 -3.06 39.29
N THR A 216 -22.37 -2.37 39.11
CA THR A 216 -22.94 -2.07 37.80
C THR A 216 -22.23 -0.92 37.06
N ASP A 217 -21.25 -0.28 37.68
CA ASP A 217 -20.46 0.77 37.01
C ASP A 217 -19.57 0.22 35.88
N TRP A 218 -19.27 -1.07 35.92
CA TRP A 218 -18.39 -1.73 34.96
C TRP A 218 -19.10 -2.84 34.17
N ASP A 219 -18.91 -2.81 32.82
CA ASP A 219 -19.39 -3.84 31.91
C ASP A 219 -18.34 -4.06 30.80
N PHE A 220 -17.63 -5.18 30.86
CA PHE A 220 -16.60 -5.57 29.90
C PHE A 220 -17.13 -6.40 28.73
N SER A 221 -18.42 -6.73 28.68
CA SER A 221 -18.98 -7.70 27.73
C SER A 221 -18.70 -7.34 26.27
N ILE A 222 -18.84 -6.07 25.89
CA ILE A 222 -18.57 -5.60 24.52
C ILE A 222 -17.06 -5.57 24.26
N LEU A 223 -16.29 -5.02 25.19
CA LEU A 223 -14.84 -4.91 25.02
C LEU A 223 -14.18 -6.28 24.90
N ASP A 224 -14.54 -7.22 25.77
CA ASP A 224 -14.01 -8.58 25.74
C ASP A 224 -14.40 -9.34 24.45
N ALA A 225 -15.57 -9.10 23.89
CA ALA A 225 -15.99 -9.70 22.61
C ALA A 225 -15.02 -9.38 21.46
N ILE A 226 -14.27 -8.30 21.56
CA ILE A 226 -13.29 -7.85 20.56
C ILE A 226 -11.87 -8.24 20.96
N VAL A 227 -11.51 -7.97 22.22
CA VAL A 227 -10.15 -8.19 22.73
C VAL A 227 -9.81 -9.68 22.78
N GLN A 228 -10.74 -10.54 23.25
CA GLN A 228 -10.46 -11.97 23.41
C GLN A 228 -10.09 -12.69 22.11
N PRO A 229 -10.82 -12.53 20.99
CA PRO A 229 -10.43 -13.14 19.72
C PRO A 229 -9.02 -12.72 19.28
N VAL A 230 -8.65 -11.45 19.40
CA VAL A 230 -7.33 -10.94 19.02
C VAL A 230 -6.24 -11.58 19.88
N LEU A 231 -6.42 -11.65 21.20
CA LEU A 231 -5.45 -12.27 22.10
C LEU A 231 -5.25 -13.77 21.81
N THR A 232 -6.24 -14.45 21.27
CA THR A 232 -6.19 -15.90 21.02
C THR A 232 -5.61 -16.27 19.65
N VAL A 233 -5.57 -15.37 18.65
CA VAL A 233 -5.06 -15.68 17.30
C VAL A 233 -3.55 -15.56 17.13
N GLY A 234 -2.82 -15.19 18.16
CA GLY A 234 -1.35 -15.22 18.12
C GLY A 234 -0.64 -13.87 18.21
N ASP A 235 -1.35 -12.77 18.31
CA ASP A 235 -0.72 -11.51 18.72
C ASP A 235 -0.58 -11.49 20.25
N ASN A 236 0.61 -11.85 20.71
CA ASN A 236 0.93 -11.88 22.15
C ASN A 236 1.20 -10.48 22.73
N SER A 237 1.09 -9.43 21.93
CA SER A 237 1.51 -8.08 22.31
C SER A 237 0.65 -7.01 21.65
N PRO A 238 -0.70 -7.10 21.70
CA PRO A 238 -1.57 -6.11 21.09
C PRO A 238 -1.42 -4.74 21.76
N GLU A 239 -1.77 -3.71 21.02
CA GLU A 239 -1.92 -2.36 21.55
C GLU A 239 -3.38 -2.12 21.94
N PHE A 240 -3.62 -1.70 23.16
CA PHE A 240 -4.91 -1.20 23.61
C PHE A 240 -4.91 0.33 23.63
N GLN A 241 -5.71 0.91 22.76
CA GLN A 241 -5.90 2.36 22.75
C GLN A 241 -6.98 2.79 23.73
N ILE A 242 -6.61 3.55 24.74
CA ILE A 242 -7.57 4.28 25.59
C ILE A 242 -8.05 5.51 24.81
N ALA A 243 -8.92 5.27 23.83
CA ALA A 243 -9.23 6.27 22.81
C ALA A 243 -10.03 7.47 23.32
N VAL A 244 -10.88 7.25 24.32
CA VAL A 244 -11.77 8.27 24.91
C VAL A 244 -11.91 8.06 26.41
N ALA A 245 -12.30 9.12 27.11
CA ALA A 245 -12.68 9.04 28.52
C ALA A 245 -14.07 8.36 28.70
N PRO A 246 -14.36 7.75 29.86
CA PRO A 246 -15.72 7.35 30.20
C PRO A 246 -16.72 8.50 30.06
N ALA A 247 -17.89 8.23 29.50
CA ALA A 247 -18.87 9.24 29.10
C ALA A 247 -19.29 10.20 30.23
N PHE A 248 -19.33 9.73 31.48
CA PHE A 248 -19.69 10.57 32.63
C PHE A 248 -18.62 11.62 33.01
N LEU A 249 -17.41 11.54 32.39
CA LEU A 249 -16.34 12.54 32.51
C LEU A 249 -16.37 13.57 31.38
N ASN A 250 -17.27 13.43 30.44
CA ASN A 250 -17.40 14.30 29.28
C ASN A 250 -18.53 15.32 29.46
N ASP A 251 -18.40 16.46 28.83
CA ASP A 251 -19.49 17.42 28.68
C ASP A 251 -20.61 16.82 27.82
N PRO A 252 -21.85 16.74 28.31
CA PRO A 252 -22.95 16.12 27.56
C PRO A 252 -23.32 16.82 26.24
N ALA A 253 -22.97 18.10 26.08
CA ALA A 253 -23.30 18.88 24.90
C ALA A 253 -22.26 18.75 23.79
N SER A 254 -20.97 18.67 24.15
CA SER A 254 -19.86 18.57 23.21
C SER A 254 -19.32 17.14 23.06
N GLY A 255 -19.56 16.27 24.03
CA GLY A 255 -18.95 14.94 24.11
C GLY A 255 -17.47 14.95 24.48
N HIS A 256 -16.85 16.12 24.70
CA HIS A 256 -15.43 16.24 25.01
C HIS A 256 -15.15 16.09 26.50
N PHE A 257 -13.95 15.58 26.82
CA PHE A 257 -13.49 15.43 28.20
C PHE A 257 -13.45 16.78 28.92
N VAL A 258 -14.02 16.80 30.16
CA VAL A 258 -14.03 18.00 31.00
C VAL A 258 -12.79 18.01 31.90
N PHE A 259 -11.85 18.91 31.60
CA PHE A 259 -10.63 19.05 32.37
C PHE A 259 -10.91 19.53 33.80
N GLY A 260 -10.17 18.95 34.76
CA GLY A 260 -10.22 19.27 36.18
C GLY A 260 -9.52 18.17 36.97
N THR A 261 -8.96 18.52 38.15
CA THR A 261 -8.16 17.57 38.95
C THR A 261 -8.93 16.28 39.27
N ALA A 262 -10.20 16.39 39.67
CA ALA A 262 -11.02 15.23 40.00
C ALA A 262 -11.27 14.32 38.78
N ASN A 263 -11.57 14.89 37.61
CA ASN A 263 -11.81 14.13 36.38
C ASN A 263 -10.53 13.48 35.85
N LEU A 264 -9.40 14.18 35.90
CA LEU A 264 -8.09 13.60 35.56
C LEU A 264 -7.73 12.41 36.44
N GLN A 265 -7.98 12.51 37.78
CA GLN A 265 -7.77 11.40 38.70
C GLN A 265 -8.71 10.23 38.42
N ALA A 266 -10.00 10.50 38.16
CA ALA A 266 -10.97 9.46 37.80
C ALA A 266 -10.60 8.77 36.47
N PHE A 267 -10.13 9.51 35.49
CA PHE A 267 -9.65 8.94 34.22
C PHE A 267 -8.36 8.12 34.41
N ALA A 268 -7.44 8.57 35.26
CA ALA A 268 -6.25 7.81 35.60
C ALA A 268 -6.58 6.51 36.34
N GLU A 269 -7.56 6.52 37.25
CA GLU A 269 -8.04 5.31 37.93
C GLU A 269 -8.72 4.34 36.96
N TYR A 270 -9.57 4.84 36.04
CA TYR A 270 -10.14 4.05 34.97
C TYR A 270 -9.04 3.35 34.14
N SER A 271 -8.03 4.10 33.69
CA SER A 271 -6.93 3.57 32.88
C SER A 271 -6.10 2.53 33.66
N ALA A 272 -5.82 2.80 34.93
CA ALA A 272 -5.15 1.85 35.80
C ALA A 272 -5.97 0.57 36.04
N ASN A 273 -7.31 0.67 36.13
CA ASN A 273 -8.19 -0.50 36.26
C ASN A 273 -8.26 -1.34 35.00
N LEU A 274 -8.16 -0.76 33.80
CA LEU A 274 -8.00 -1.51 32.56
C LEU A 274 -6.71 -2.34 32.58
N VAL A 275 -5.59 -1.77 33.01
CA VAL A 275 -4.32 -2.50 33.18
C VAL A 275 -4.44 -3.62 34.21
N ARG A 276 -5.11 -3.37 35.36
CA ARG A 276 -5.37 -4.42 36.36
C ARG A 276 -6.19 -5.56 35.78
N TYR A 277 -7.27 -5.22 35.04
CA TYR A 277 -8.19 -6.18 34.45
C TYR A 277 -7.47 -7.16 33.51
N TYR A 278 -6.70 -6.64 32.55
CA TYR A 278 -6.05 -7.48 31.55
C TYR A 278 -4.72 -8.09 32.01
N ASN A 279 -3.97 -7.38 32.89
CA ASN A 279 -2.57 -7.76 33.15
C ASN A 279 -2.26 -8.24 34.57
N LYS A 280 -3.11 -7.94 35.57
CA LYS A 280 -2.73 -8.15 36.99
C LYS A 280 -3.77 -8.89 37.82
N GLY A 281 -4.61 -9.69 37.19
CA GLY A 281 -5.58 -10.51 37.93
C GLY A 281 -6.81 -9.75 38.42
N GLY A 282 -7.05 -8.58 37.84
CA GLY A 282 -8.30 -7.83 38.05
C GLY A 282 -8.27 -6.81 39.17
N PHE A 283 -9.47 -6.31 39.49
CA PHE A 283 -9.71 -5.34 40.57
C PHE A 283 -11.09 -5.57 41.17
N THR A 284 -11.28 -5.10 42.42
CA THR A 284 -12.58 -5.15 43.13
C THR A 284 -13.27 -3.82 43.04
N TRP A 285 -14.55 -3.81 42.64
CA TRP A 285 -15.40 -2.62 42.58
C TRP A 285 -16.84 -2.97 42.94
N GLY A 286 -17.45 -2.21 43.83
CA GLY A 286 -18.83 -2.46 44.31
C GLY A 286 -19.05 -3.87 44.89
N GLY A 287 -18.02 -4.45 45.49
CA GLY A 287 -18.06 -5.81 46.03
C GLY A 287 -17.86 -6.94 45.02
N ASN A 288 -17.79 -6.64 43.70
CA ASN A 288 -17.48 -7.61 42.67
C ASN A 288 -16.00 -7.56 42.26
N ASN A 289 -15.46 -8.72 41.86
CA ASN A 289 -14.12 -8.84 41.31
C ASN A 289 -14.20 -8.93 39.77
N PHE A 290 -13.51 -8.03 39.07
CA PHE A 290 -13.44 -7.94 37.62
C PHE A 290 -12.07 -8.45 37.15
N VAL A 291 -12.05 -9.51 36.38
CA VAL A 291 -10.82 -10.15 35.86
C VAL A 291 -11.05 -10.54 34.39
N SER A 292 -10.08 -10.26 33.53
CA SER A 292 -10.14 -10.68 32.13
C SER A 292 -10.18 -12.21 32.00
N PRO A 293 -11.06 -12.76 31.15
CA PRO A 293 -11.10 -14.20 30.87
C PRO A 293 -9.79 -14.77 30.31
N SER A 294 -8.97 -13.91 29.69
CA SER A 294 -7.67 -14.30 29.10
C SER A 294 -6.51 -14.29 30.09
N TYR A 295 -6.67 -13.70 31.27
CA TYR A 295 -5.61 -13.67 32.28
C TYR A 295 -5.46 -15.04 32.97
N PRO A 296 -4.23 -15.55 33.24
CA PRO A 296 -2.92 -14.92 32.99
C PRO A 296 -2.27 -15.25 31.65
N GLN A 297 -2.93 -16.02 30.78
CA GLN A 297 -2.34 -16.58 29.55
C GLN A 297 -1.98 -15.47 28.55
N HIS A 298 -2.80 -14.43 28.46
CA HIS A 298 -2.63 -13.31 27.56
C HIS A 298 -2.71 -11.99 28.31
N GLN A 299 -1.82 -11.06 27.96
CA GLN A 299 -1.73 -9.73 28.54
C GLN A 299 -1.57 -8.69 27.43
N ILE A 300 -1.92 -7.45 27.71
CA ILE A 300 -1.77 -6.33 26.77
C ILE A 300 -0.49 -5.59 27.13
N THR A 301 0.45 -5.57 26.20
CA THR A 301 1.76 -4.94 26.42
C THR A 301 1.78 -3.47 26.04
N TRP A 302 1.11 -3.08 24.95
CA TRP A 302 1.12 -1.70 24.45
C TRP A 302 -0.17 -0.98 24.79
N TRP A 303 -0.06 0.29 25.19
CA TRP A 303 -1.18 1.13 25.61
C TRP A 303 -1.08 2.49 24.98
N GLY A 304 -2.03 2.85 24.10
CA GLY A 304 -2.18 4.16 23.50
C GLY A 304 -2.98 5.11 24.38
N ILE A 305 -2.55 6.36 24.47
CA ILE A 305 -3.18 7.36 25.36
C ILE A 305 -3.93 8.39 24.53
N TYR A 306 -5.24 8.29 24.55
CA TYR A 306 -6.23 9.11 23.85
C TYR A 306 -6.10 9.04 22.33
N ASN A 307 -7.20 9.27 21.59
CA ASN A 307 -7.23 9.25 20.15
C ASN A 307 -7.42 10.66 19.60
N GLU A 308 -6.50 11.09 18.70
CA GLU A 308 -6.65 12.33 17.92
C GLU A 308 -7.08 13.52 18.77
N TYR A 309 -6.41 13.72 19.91
CA TYR A 309 -6.77 14.79 20.84
C TYR A 309 -6.85 16.16 20.15
N ASN A 310 -6.02 16.37 19.13
CA ASN A 310 -5.90 17.62 18.37
C ASN A 310 -7.14 17.98 17.54
N ILE A 311 -8.02 17.02 17.26
CA ILE A 311 -9.32 17.26 16.61
C ILE A 311 -10.52 16.96 17.53
N ASN A 312 -10.27 16.38 18.70
CA ASN A 312 -11.29 16.05 19.71
C ASN A 312 -11.37 17.06 20.85
N GLY A 313 -11.10 18.33 20.56
CA GLY A 313 -11.36 19.46 21.47
C GLY A 313 -10.39 19.62 22.63
N MET A 314 -9.22 18.97 22.59
CA MET A 314 -8.18 19.05 23.60
C MET A 314 -6.98 19.85 23.08
N THR A 315 -6.48 20.78 23.88
CA THR A 315 -5.24 21.50 23.56
C THR A 315 -4.00 20.64 23.81
N PRO A 316 -2.85 20.93 23.18
CA PRO A 316 -1.60 20.21 23.44
C PRO A 316 -1.19 20.19 24.91
N SER A 317 -1.37 21.31 25.63
CA SER A 317 -1.05 21.40 27.06
C SER A 317 -1.97 20.53 27.91
N GLU A 318 -3.25 20.46 27.58
CA GLU A 318 -4.21 19.58 28.25
C GLU A 318 -3.88 18.10 27.97
N TYR A 319 -3.52 17.74 26.74
CA TYR A 319 -3.06 16.39 26.43
C TYR A 319 -1.81 16.00 27.23
N ILE A 320 -0.81 16.88 27.31
CA ILE A 320 0.39 16.63 28.09
C ILE A 320 0.05 16.43 29.57
N GLN A 321 -0.86 17.24 30.13
CA GLN A 321 -1.32 17.09 31.51
C GLN A 321 -2.04 15.75 31.71
N LEU A 322 -2.93 15.37 30.79
CA LEU A 322 -3.61 14.08 30.79
C LEU A 322 -2.58 12.94 30.75
N TYR A 323 -1.69 12.95 29.78
CA TYR A 323 -0.65 11.94 29.60
C TYR A 323 0.21 11.77 30.85
N ASN A 324 0.72 12.88 31.39
CA ASN A 324 1.54 12.90 32.61
C ASN A 324 0.77 12.45 33.86
N THR A 325 -0.56 12.39 33.83
CA THR A 325 -1.40 11.89 34.90
C THR A 325 -1.74 10.41 34.76
N LEU A 326 -2.14 9.98 33.56
CA LEU A 326 -2.58 8.61 33.30
C LEU A 326 -1.41 7.62 33.30
N VAL A 327 -0.33 7.94 32.60
CA VAL A 327 0.80 7.01 32.39
C VAL A 327 1.44 6.56 33.72
N PRO A 328 1.77 7.43 34.67
CA PRO A 328 2.28 6.99 35.98
C PRO A 328 1.31 6.09 36.74
N ALA A 329 -0.02 6.37 36.69
CA ALA A 329 -1.02 5.55 37.33
C ALA A 329 -1.08 4.13 36.76
N MET A 330 -0.96 4.00 35.44
CA MET A 330 -0.91 2.72 34.73
C MET A 330 0.40 1.94 35.03
N LEU A 331 1.55 2.62 35.00
CA LEU A 331 2.87 2.03 35.28
C LEU A 331 3.00 1.60 36.76
N ASN A 332 2.31 2.24 37.69
CA ASN A 332 2.22 1.80 39.07
C ASN A 332 1.49 0.46 39.23
N VAL A 333 0.62 0.11 38.30
CA VAL A 333 -0.04 -1.21 38.24
C VAL A 333 0.86 -2.23 37.55
N ASP A 334 1.42 -1.87 36.41
CA ASP A 334 2.30 -2.73 35.62
C ASP A 334 3.44 -1.92 34.99
N SER A 335 4.62 -1.98 35.59
CA SER A 335 5.82 -1.27 35.09
C SER A 335 6.40 -1.85 33.79
N THR A 336 5.87 -2.97 33.30
CA THR A 336 6.39 -3.63 32.09
C THR A 336 5.66 -3.19 30.82
N ILE A 337 4.52 -2.50 30.95
CA ILE A 337 3.77 -2.01 29.78
C ILE A 337 4.54 -0.94 29.01
N LYS A 338 4.21 -0.84 27.73
CA LYS A 338 4.74 0.14 26.80
C LYS A 338 3.66 1.16 26.45
N ILE A 339 4.07 2.41 26.24
CA ILE A 339 3.13 3.51 26.05
C ILE A 339 3.30 4.13 24.67
N SER A 340 2.20 4.17 23.91
CA SER A 340 2.05 4.92 22.66
C SER A 340 1.51 6.31 22.98
N ALA A 341 2.19 7.33 22.47
CA ALA A 341 1.89 8.74 22.76
C ALA A 341 1.46 9.47 21.49
N MET A 342 0.73 10.54 21.65
CA MET A 342 0.29 11.51 20.66
C MET A 342 -0.93 11.05 19.86
N GLU A 343 -0.88 9.95 19.10
CA GLU A 343 -1.99 9.47 18.25
C GLU A 343 -2.64 10.62 17.45
N LEU A 344 -1.79 11.41 16.78
CA LEU A 344 -2.23 12.63 16.11
C LEU A 344 -2.94 12.32 14.80
N SER A 345 -4.11 12.91 14.58
CA SER A 345 -4.60 13.01 13.21
C SER A 345 -3.65 13.87 12.37
N VAL A 346 -3.60 13.61 11.04
CA VAL A 346 -2.72 14.37 10.14
C VAL A 346 -3.17 15.83 10.10
N ALA A 347 -2.73 16.56 11.08
CA ALA A 347 -2.73 18.01 11.11
C ALA A 347 -1.28 18.48 11.18
N ASP A 348 -1.07 19.76 11.09
CA ASP A 348 0.27 20.33 11.20
C ASP A 348 0.85 20.04 12.61
N PRO A 349 1.90 19.19 12.74
CA PRO A 349 2.47 18.83 14.04
C PRO A 349 3.27 19.96 14.65
N THR A 350 3.52 21.03 13.91
CA THR A 350 4.39 22.13 14.34
C THR A 350 3.84 22.88 15.55
N ALA A 351 2.54 22.82 15.79
CA ALA A 351 1.91 23.42 16.95
C ALA A 351 2.00 22.53 18.21
N ASP A 352 1.89 21.21 18.04
CA ASP A 352 1.72 20.25 19.14
C ASP A 352 3.05 19.70 19.64
N LEU A 353 3.89 19.24 18.73
CA LEU A 353 5.08 18.47 19.04
C LEU A 353 6.14 19.26 19.84
N PRO A 354 6.44 20.54 19.53
CA PRO A 354 7.39 21.32 20.35
C PRO A 354 6.98 21.46 21.81
N LEU A 355 5.68 21.51 22.11
CA LEU A 355 5.17 21.57 23.47
C LEU A 355 5.32 20.20 24.16
N PHE A 356 5.06 19.12 23.46
CA PHE A 356 5.21 17.76 23.98
C PHE A 356 6.67 17.44 24.31
N VAL A 357 7.61 17.76 23.42
CA VAL A 357 9.05 17.51 23.63
C VAL A 357 9.75 18.55 24.48
N ALA A 358 9.09 19.64 24.87
CA ALA A 358 9.68 20.62 25.77
C ALA A 358 10.21 19.95 27.06
N PRO A 359 11.22 20.54 27.72
CA PRO A 359 11.70 20.01 29.00
C PRO A 359 10.55 19.90 30.02
N PRO A 360 10.53 18.88 30.89
CA PRO A 360 9.48 18.73 31.92
C PRO A 360 9.29 19.98 32.79
N ALA A 361 10.37 20.67 33.12
CA ALA A 361 10.33 21.94 33.89
C ALA A 361 9.63 23.08 33.12
N SER A 362 9.47 22.95 31.81
CA SER A 362 8.75 23.89 30.93
C SER A 362 7.36 23.40 30.55
N GLY A 363 6.85 22.35 31.20
CA GLY A 363 5.53 21.82 30.96
C GLY A 363 5.44 20.72 29.90
N GLY A 364 6.55 20.21 29.39
CA GLY A 364 6.58 19.09 28.45
C GLY A 364 6.29 17.74 29.10
N VAL A 365 6.29 16.67 28.29
CA VAL A 365 6.07 15.31 28.78
C VAL A 365 7.14 14.90 29.79
N ASN A 366 6.71 14.31 30.90
CA ASN A 366 7.58 13.82 31.97
C ASN A 366 7.34 12.34 32.33
N ALA A 367 6.37 11.71 31.68
CA ALA A 367 6.08 10.29 31.82
C ALA A 367 6.76 9.49 30.68
N GLN A 368 6.80 8.17 30.82
CA GLN A 368 7.42 7.25 29.85
C GLN A 368 6.76 7.38 28.48
N VAL A 369 7.58 7.48 27.42
CA VAL A 369 7.18 7.43 26.02
C VAL A 369 7.97 6.30 25.35
N ASN A 370 7.28 5.30 24.79
CA ASN A 370 7.93 4.20 24.09
C ASN A 370 7.78 4.32 22.58
N VAL A 371 6.76 5.00 22.09
CA VAL A 371 6.51 5.31 20.69
C VAL A 371 5.74 6.62 20.59
N VAL A 372 5.96 7.35 19.51
CA VAL A 372 5.12 8.47 19.07
C VAL A 372 4.32 8.01 17.87
N ALA A 373 2.99 8.12 17.98
CA ALA A 373 2.05 7.65 16.97
C ALA A 373 1.36 8.80 16.24
N THR A 374 1.06 8.57 14.96
CA THR A 374 0.30 9.48 14.11
C THR A 374 -0.57 8.70 13.13
N HIS A 375 -1.55 9.38 12.53
CA HIS A 375 -2.44 8.82 11.53
C HIS A 375 -2.15 9.44 10.16
N PHE A 376 -2.41 8.71 9.10
CA PHE A 376 -2.28 9.23 7.75
C PHE A 376 -3.42 8.82 6.83
N TYR A 377 -4.21 9.80 6.45
CA TYR A 377 -5.22 9.72 5.40
C TYR A 377 -4.96 10.86 4.40
N PRO A 378 -4.69 10.56 3.12
CA PRO A 378 -4.37 11.60 2.14
C PRO A 378 -5.58 12.46 1.78
N THR A 379 -6.78 12.00 2.06
CA THR A 379 -8.01 12.77 1.79
C THR A 379 -9.10 12.54 2.84
N CYS A 380 -10.00 13.48 2.89
CA CYS A 380 -11.28 13.41 3.55
C CYS A 380 -12.42 13.72 2.54
N ASN A 381 -12.16 13.50 1.24
CA ASN A 381 -13.08 13.80 0.15
C ASN A 381 -12.97 12.76 -0.96
N GLN A 382 -13.97 11.91 -1.09
CA GLN A 382 -14.01 10.87 -2.13
C GLN A 382 -13.96 11.45 -3.57
N ARG A 383 -14.13 12.77 -3.76
CA ARG A 383 -14.05 13.43 -5.07
C ARG A 383 -12.63 13.87 -5.44
N ASP A 384 -11.67 13.83 -4.51
CA ASP A 384 -10.28 14.12 -4.82
C ASP A 384 -9.77 13.12 -5.86
N VAL A 385 -9.06 13.63 -6.86
CA VAL A 385 -8.52 12.80 -7.96
C VAL A 385 -7.33 11.95 -7.48
N ASP A 386 -7.05 10.85 -8.17
CA ASP A 386 -6.04 9.87 -7.80
C ASP A 386 -4.65 10.48 -7.63
N SER A 387 -4.27 11.42 -8.53
CA SER A 387 -2.99 12.13 -8.43
C SER A 387 -2.82 12.87 -7.11
N THR A 388 -3.90 13.47 -6.58
CA THR A 388 -3.88 14.17 -5.29
C THR A 388 -3.48 13.24 -4.14
N LEU A 389 -3.96 12.00 -4.15
CA LEU A 389 -3.65 11.03 -3.09
C LEU A 389 -2.20 10.57 -3.14
N PHE A 390 -1.64 10.39 -4.34
CA PHE A 390 -0.21 10.11 -4.50
C PHE A 390 0.66 11.31 -4.10
N ASP A 391 0.27 12.51 -4.49
CA ASP A 391 1.03 13.75 -4.23
C ASP A 391 1.05 14.14 -2.74
N ARG A 392 0.14 13.62 -1.91
CA ARG A 392 0.13 13.82 -0.46
C ARG A 392 1.06 12.89 0.31
N VAL A 393 1.55 11.81 -0.29
CA VAL A 393 2.50 10.89 0.39
C VAL A 393 3.82 11.58 0.74
N PRO A 394 4.46 12.43 -0.09
CA PRO A 394 5.63 13.19 0.32
C PRO A 394 5.40 14.10 1.54
N GLN A 395 4.18 14.55 1.79
CA GLN A 395 3.87 15.42 2.94
C GLN A 395 3.99 14.66 4.26
N ILE A 396 3.48 13.41 4.32
CA ILE A 396 3.64 12.58 5.52
C ILE A 396 5.12 12.20 5.74
N VAL A 397 5.90 12.02 4.69
CA VAL A 397 7.35 11.80 4.81
C VAL A 397 8.04 13.02 5.46
N GLN A 398 7.69 14.24 5.03
CA GLN A 398 8.18 15.47 5.66
C GLN A 398 7.77 15.55 7.14
N TYR A 399 6.54 15.15 7.44
CA TYR A 399 6.05 15.07 8.81
C TYR A 399 6.87 14.10 9.66
N ILE A 400 7.12 12.87 9.21
CA ILE A 400 7.93 11.88 9.94
C ILE A 400 9.34 12.45 10.22
N ASN A 401 9.96 13.06 9.21
CA ASN A 401 11.27 13.69 9.36
C ASN A 401 11.26 14.82 10.41
N TYR A 402 10.21 15.63 10.43
CA TYR A 402 10.03 16.69 11.42
C TYR A 402 9.87 16.11 12.84
N VAL A 403 9.08 15.05 12.99
CA VAL A 403 8.92 14.37 14.30
C VAL A 403 10.27 13.87 14.82
N TYR A 404 11.08 13.22 13.98
CA TYR A 404 12.42 12.77 14.38
C TYR A 404 13.34 13.95 14.75
N GLN A 405 13.26 15.06 14.02
CA GLN A 405 14.03 16.26 14.35
C GLN A 405 13.66 16.79 15.74
N GLU A 406 12.39 16.92 16.05
CA GLU A 406 11.91 17.42 17.34
C GLU A 406 12.24 16.46 18.50
N LEU A 407 11.99 15.14 18.32
CA LEU A 407 12.38 14.11 19.30
C LEU A 407 13.90 14.15 19.56
N GLY A 408 14.71 14.41 18.54
CA GLY A 408 16.17 14.55 18.64
C GLY A 408 16.64 15.69 19.54
N THR A 409 15.78 16.68 19.84
CA THR A 409 16.10 17.80 20.76
C THR A 409 16.15 17.37 22.22
N ARG A 410 15.57 16.20 22.56
CA ARG A 410 15.57 15.64 23.93
C ARG A 410 16.29 14.31 23.98
N ALA A 411 17.28 14.20 24.87
CA ALA A 411 18.16 13.04 24.97
C ALA A 411 17.41 11.72 25.31
N ASP A 412 16.33 11.79 26.08
CA ASP A 412 15.50 10.67 26.47
C ASP A 412 14.46 10.26 25.40
N LEU A 413 14.17 11.13 24.42
CA LEU A 413 13.21 10.88 23.35
C LEU A 413 13.86 10.63 21.99
N LYS A 414 15.13 10.95 21.79
CA LYS A 414 15.81 10.92 20.48
C LYS A 414 15.79 9.58 19.74
N ASN A 415 15.58 8.48 20.46
CA ASN A 415 15.54 7.12 19.89
C ASN A 415 14.12 6.51 19.96
N VAL A 416 13.11 7.32 20.31
CA VAL A 416 11.71 6.86 20.32
C VAL A 416 11.25 6.61 18.89
N PRO A 417 10.74 5.42 18.57
CA PRO A 417 10.23 5.10 17.25
C PRO A 417 8.96 5.89 16.91
N ILE A 418 8.69 6.01 15.61
CA ILE A 418 7.46 6.59 15.09
C ILE A 418 6.64 5.51 14.44
N TRP A 419 5.34 5.44 14.77
CA TRP A 419 4.37 4.53 14.18
C TRP A 419 3.25 5.31 13.51
N VAL A 420 2.85 4.87 12.31
CA VAL A 420 1.60 5.30 11.69
C VAL A 420 0.52 4.29 12.07
N THR A 421 -0.26 4.62 13.10
CA THR A 421 -1.21 3.71 13.76
C THR A 421 -2.61 3.71 13.16
N GLU A 422 -2.88 4.61 12.23
CA GLU A 422 -4.03 4.56 11.31
C GLU A 422 -3.61 5.02 9.93
N ASN A 423 -3.97 4.22 8.92
CA ASN A 423 -3.72 4.57 7.53
C ASN A 423 -4.73 3.92 6.58
N ASN A 424 -5.36 4.74 5.77
CA ASN A 424 -6.15 4.33 4.62
C ASN A 424 -6.26 5.52 3.63
N VAL A 425 -6.91 5.30 2.49
CA VAL A 425 -7.03 6.32 1.42
C VAL A 425 -7.92 7.48 1.79
N ASN A 426 -8.96 7.29 2.61
CA ASN A 426 -9.94 8.32 2.93
C ASN A 426 -10.38 8.25 4.40
N ALA A 427 -10.36 9.41 5.08
CA ALA A 427 -10.77 9.53 6.48
C ALA A 427 -12.26 9.85 6.66
N ASP A 428 -13.02 10.10 5.58
CA ASP A 428 -14.43 10.45 5.68
C ASP A 428 -15.30 9.26 6.10
N TYR A 429 -16.36 9.52 6.82
CA TYR A 429 -17.35 8.53 7.22
C TYR A 429 -18.76 9.16 7.29
N ASP A 430 -19.80 8.32 7.31
CA ASP A 430 -21.17 8.77 7.52
C ASP A 430 -21.36 9.27 8.96
N ASN A 431 -21.78 10.52 9.11
CA ASN A 431 -22.08 11.12 10.41
C ASN A 431 -23.38 10.59 11.07
N GLY A 432 -23.93 9.50 10.55
CA GLY A 432 -25.17 8.88 11.00
C GLY A 432 -26.44 9.43 10.33
N ASN A 433 -26.32 10.41 9.43
CA ASN A 433 -27.44 11.03 8.71
C ASN A 433 -27.27 10.96 7.18
N GLY A 434 -26.38 10.12 6.67
CA GLY A 434 -26.07 10.02 5.24
C GLY A 434 -25.21 11.19 4.72
N MET A 435 -24.57 11.93 5.62
CA MET A 435 -23.75 13.10 5.28
C MET A 435 -22.29 12.83 5.67
N SER A 436 -21.38 13.44 4.90
CA SER A 436 -19.94 13.42 5.18
C SER A 436 -19.65 14.03 6.56
N ASN A 437 -18.83 13.34 7.36
CA ASN A 437 -18.32 13.91 8.60
C ASN A 437 -17.27 14.99 8.35
N CYS A 438 -16.50 14.85 7.29
CA CYS A 438 -15.40 15.77 6.96
C CYS A 438 -15.86 17.03 6.23
N ILE A 439 -16.85 16.92 5.34
CA ILE A 439 -17.24 18.03 4.47
C ILE A 439 -18.68 18.44 4.76
N PRO A 440 -18.88 19.58 5.43
CA PRO A 440 -20.22 20.05 5.78
C PRO A 440 -21.17 20.13 4.56
N MET A 441 -22.39 19.69 4.74
CA MET A 441 -23.48 19.70 3.74
C MET A 441 -23.24 18.78 2.52
N GLN A 442 -22.19 17.98 2.49
CA GLN A 442 -21.95 17.01 1.44
C GLN A 442 -22.57 15.66 1.85
N LYS A 443 -23.23 14.99 0.91
CA LYS A 443 -23.67 13.61 1.09
C LYS A 443 -22.44 12.69 1.21
N PHE A 444 -22.46 11.79 2.20
CA PHE A 444 -21.44 10.75 2.31
C PHE A 444 -21.58 9.74 1.15
N VAL A 445 -20.45 9.34 0.61
CA VAL A 445 -20.33 8.27 -0.39
C VAL A 445 -19.06 7.51 -0.09
N LEU A 446 -19.15 6.18 -0.02
CA LEU A 446 -18.00 5.30 0.18
C LEU A 446 -16.95 5.52 -0.93
N ASP A 447 -15.69 5.57 -0.55
CA ASP A 447 -14.56 5.68 -1.47
C ASP A 447 -14.03 4.29 -1.82
N PRO A 448 -14.26 3.76 -3.03
CA PRO A 448 -13.85 2.41 -3.40
C PRO A 448 -12.34 2.24 -3.53
N ARG A 449 -11.55 3.33 -3.49
CA ARG A 449 -10.09 3.29 -3.64
C ARG A 449 -9.41 2.52 -2.51
N GLY A 450 -10.03 2.41 -1.32
CA GLY A 450 -9.51 1.65 -0.19
C GLY A 450 -9.40 0.14 -0.41
N THR A 451 -10.09 -0.41 -1.43
CA THR A 451 -10.11 -1.86 -1.70
C THR A 451 -9.96 -2.20 -3.18
N SER A 452 -9.76 -1.21 -4.04
CA SER A 452 -9.60 -1.38 -5.50
C SER A 452 -8.13 -1.57 -5.91
N ALA A 453 -7.88 -1.69 -7.21
CA ALA A 453 -6.52 -1.72 -7.78
C ALA A 453 -5.70 -0.47 -7.44
N PHE A 454 -6.36 0.68 -7.22
CA PHE A 454 -5.71 1.90 -6.73
C PHE A 454 -4.95 1.62 -5.42
N PHE A 455 -5.59 0.93 -4.46
CA PHE A 455 -4.93 0.55 -3.20
C PHE A 455 -3.70 -0.34 -3.43
N GLY A 456 -3.76 -1.22 -4.44
CA GLY A 456 -2.64 -2.07 -4.84
C GLY A 456 -1.38 -1.31 -5.28
N ALA A 457 -1.51 -0.04 -5.67
CA ALA A 457 -0.39 0.86 -5.95
C ALA A 457 -0.12 1.83 -4.79
N TRP A 458 -1.16 2.43 -4.23
CA TRP A 458 -1.04 3.49 -3.24
C TRP A 458 -0.44 2.96 -1.92
N ARG A 459 -0.95 1.85 -1.38
CA ARG A 459 -0.48 1.29 -0.11
C ARG A 459 0.99 0.84 -0.14
N PRO A 460 1.48 0.11 -1.18
CA PRO A 460 2.90 -0.20 -1.30
C PRO A 460 3.78 1.05 -1.49
N TYR A 461 3.27 2.09 -2.17
CA TYR A 461 3.98 3.36 -2.28
C TYR A 461 4.12 4.05 -0.91
N VAL A 462 3.04 4.12 -0.13
CA VAL A 462 3.07 4.62 1.27
C VAL A 462 4.06 3.79 2.10
N PHE A 463 3.98 2.46 2.02
CA PHE A 463 4.87 1.54 2.74
C PHE A 463 6.35 1.84 2.44
N SER A 464 6.70 1.98 1.17
CA SER A 464 8.07 2.28 0.75
C SER A 464 8.54 3.64 1.27
N GLN A 465 7.75 4.67 1.07
CA GLN A 465 8.14 6.05 1.41
C GLN A 465 8.27 6.25 2.93
N LEU A 466 7.33 5.72 3.70
CA LEU A 466 7.38 5.78 5.16
C LEU A 466 8.52 4.94 5.74
N GLY A 467 8.72 3.71 5.24
CA GLY A 467 9.83 2.87 5.67
C GLY A 467 11.20 3.48 5.36
N LYS A 468 11.36 4.09 4.18
CA LYS A 468 12.56 4.86 3.82
C LYS A 468 12.79 6.08 4.72
N ALA A 469 11.72 6.70 5.24
CA ALA A 469 11.79 7.80 6.20
C ALA A 469 12.05 7.35 7.64
N GLY A 470 12.12 6.05 7.90
CA GLY A 470 12.39 5.49 9.23
C GLY A 470 11.14 5.22 10.08
N ASN A 471 9.93 5.32 9.51
CA ASN A 471 8.72 4.86 10.19
C ASN A 471 8.86 3.36 10.51
N GLN A 472 8.45 2.95 11.72
CA GLN A 472 8.68 1.58 12.18
C GLN A 472 7.41 0.72 12.24
N ALA A 473 6.23 1.30 11.99
CA ALA A 473 4.98 0.55 11.88
C ALA A 473 4.00 1.21 10.93
N LEU A 474 3.25 0.40 10.19
CA LEU A 474 2.19 0.89 9.31
C LEU A 474 0.92 0.05 9.54
N TYR A 475 -0.04 0.65 10.23
CA TYR A 475 -1.31 0.01 10.55
C TYR A 475 -2.35 0.27 9.45
N HIS A 476 -3.12 -0.74 9.13
CA HIS A 476 -4.30 -0.58 8.30
C HIS A 476 -5.49 -0.11 9.15
N TRP A 477 -6.21 0.87 8.69
CA TRP A 477 -7.51 1.26 9.22
C TRP A 477 -8.59 0.82 8.24
N VAL A 478 -9.34 -0.28 8.49
CA VAL A 478 -9.45 -1.12 9.68
C VAL A 478 -9.67 -2.58 9.22
N TYR A 479 -9.41 -3.57 10.06
CA TYR A 479 -9.48 -4.99 9.69
C TYR A 479 -10.85 -5.40 9.13
N GLY A 480 -11.93 -5.22 9.88
CA GLY A 480 -13.30 -5.56 9.46
C GLY A 480 -14.13 -4.31 9.21
N ALA A 481 -14.47 -4.03 7.95
CA ALA A 481 -15.29 -2.87 7.58
C ALA A 481 -15.94 -3.06 6.19
N ASP A 482 -16.39 -1.96 5.61
CA ASP A 482 -16.88 -1.88 4.25
C ASP A 482 -15.74 -1.68 3.22
N MET A 483 -16.13 -1.50 1.95
CA MET A 483 -15.21 -1.36 0.82
C MET A 483 -14.34 -0.10 0.85
N GLN A 484 -14.60 0.87 1.72
CA GLN A 484 -13.75 2.06 1.84
C GLN A 484 -12.51 1.78 2.69
N SER A 485 -12.68 1.01 3.77
CA SER A 485 -11.64 0.92 4.80
C SER A 485 -11.29 -0.50 5.23
N GLY A 486 -12.04 -1.53 4.80
CA GLY A 486 -11.85 -2.89 5.28
C GLY A 486 -10.68 -3.64 4.63
N GLU A 487 -10.01 -4.50 5.39
CA GLU A 487 -9.25 -5.63 4.86
C GLU A 487 -10.18 -6.82 4.60
N VAL A 488 -11.18 -6.97 5.45
CA VAL A 488 -12.21 -7.99 5.36
C VAL A 488 -13.58 -7.30 5.40
N ASP A 489 -14.48 -7.73 4.52
CA ASP A 489 -15.86 -7.27 4.48
C ASP A 489 -16.60 -7.74 5.75
N SER A 490 -16.97 -6.80 6.61
CA SER A 490 -17.62 -7.08 7.89
C SER A 490 -19.00 -7.74 7.75
N SER A 491 -19.64 -7.65 6.57
CA SER A 491 -20.95 -8.26 6.31
C SER A 491 -20.86 -9.69 5.80
N THR A 492 -19.81 -10.02 5.01
CA THR A 492 -19.66 -11.32 4.35
C THR A 492 -18.52 -12.17 4.89
N GLY A 493 -17.55 -11.59 5.59
CA GLY A 493 -16.32 -12.26 6.02
C GLY A 493 -15.36 -12.55 4.86
N SER A 494 -15.52 -11.91 3.70
CA SER A 494 -14.68 -12.09 2.53
C SER A 494 -13.53 -11.09 2.52
N THR A 495 -12.34 -11.52 2.10
CA THR A 495 -11.18 -10.63 1.97
C THR A 495 -11.35 -9.66 0.80
N TYR A 496 -11.00 -8.40 1.03
CA TYR A 496 -10.78 -7.42 -0.02
C TYR A 496 -9.36 -7.54 -0.62
N LEU A 497 -9.07 -6.78 -1.68
CA LEU A 497 -7.73 -6.69 -2.25
C LEU A 497 -6.72 -6.12 -1.23
N SER A 498 -7.14 -5.18 -0.39
CA SER A 498 -6.35 -4.58 0.70
C SER A 498 -5.72 -5.63 1.63
N PHE A 499 -6.48 -6.67 2.02
CA PHE A 499 -5.96 -7.81 2.80
C PHE A 499 -4.74 -8.46 2.13
N TRP A 500 -4.81 -8.69 0.83
CA TRP A 500 -3.73 -9.36 0.11
C TRP A 500 -2.51 -8.47 -0.10
N VAL A 501 -2.72 -7.16 -0.26
CA VAL A 501 -1.63 -6.18 -0.30
C VAL A 501 -0.86 -6.19 1.02
N ASP A 502 -1.56 -6.02 2.15
CA ASP A 502 -0.92 -5.95 3.46
C ASP A 502 -0.31 -7.30 3.86
N TYR A 503 -0.99 -8.42 3.56
CA TYR A 503 -0.44 -9.77 3.76
C TYR A 503 0.90 -9.95 3.03
N TRP A 504 0.97 -9.63 1.73
CA TRP A 504 2.20 -9.85 0.97
C TRP A 504 3.30 -8.86 1.30
N LEU A 505 2.99 -7.62 1.67
CA LEU A 505 3.97 -6.69 2.22
C LEU A 505 4.59 -7.25 3.50
N GLY A 506 3.79 -7.72 4.44
CA GLY A 506 4.27 -8.32 5.69
C GLY A 506 5.10 -9.59 5.46
N GLN A 507 4.73 -10.45 4.49
CA GLN A 507 5.47 -11.68 4.19
C GLN A 507 6.79 -11.43 3.46
N MET A 508 6.85 -10.43 2.58
CA MET A 508 8.02 -10.17 1.75
C MET A 508 9.05 -9.28 2.47
N PHE A 509 8.58 -8.36 3.32
CA PHE A 509 9.43 -7.46 4.11
C PHE A 509 9.28 -7.76 5.61
N PRO A 510 9.76 -8.93 6.08
CA PRO A 510 9.58 -9.31 7.47
C PRO A 510 10.32 -8.33 8.38
N SER A 511 9.57 -7.63 9.20
CA SER A 511 10.07 -6.81 10.29
C SER A 511 9.30 -7.16 11.55
N THR A 512 10.01 -7.21 12.67
CA THR A 512 9.43 -7.51 13.98
C THR A 512 9.94 -6.48 14.97
N PRO A 513 9.08 -5.88 15.78
CA PRO A 513 9.49 -4.88 16.77
C PRO A 513 10.67 -5.35 17.63
N GLY A 514 11.72 -4.52 17.71
CA GLY A 514 12.93 -4.83 18.48
C GLY A 514 13.93 -5.76 17.79
N PHE A 515 13.68 -6.19 16.57
CA PHE A 515 14.64 -6.94 15.75
C PHE A 515 15.03 -6.14 14.50
N PRO A 516 16.29 -6.21 14.04
CA PRO A 516 16.70 -5.51 12.83
C PRO A 516 15.91 -6.00 11.62
N GLY A 517 15.26 -5.08 10.92
CA GLY A 517 14.62 -5.34 9.63
C GLY A 517 15.64 -5.63 8.51
N PRO A 518 15.16 -5.91 7.27
CA PRO A 518 16.04 -6.12 6.13
C PRO A 518 16.84 -4.86 5.77
N ASP A 519 18.02 -5.05 5.20
CA ASP A 519 18.85 -3.95 4.68
C ASP A 519 18.15 -3.28 3.49
N ILE A 520 18.05 -1.95 3.48
CA ILE A 520 17.64 -1.19 2.29
C ILE A 520 18.85 -1.05 1.38
N LEU A 521 18.71 -1.51 0.13
CA LEU A 521 19.80 -1.49 -0.85
C LEU A 521 19.82 -0.18 -1.63
N GLN A 522 21.03 0.24 -2.03
CA GLN A 522 21.19 1.35 -2.96
C GLN A 522 20.49 1.06 -4.28
N LEU A 523 19.87 2.09 -4.85
CA LEU A 523 19.00 1.97 -6.01
C LEU A 523 19.22 3.15 -6.97
N ALA A 524 19.34 2.86 -8.26
CA ALA A 524 19.28 3.85 -9.33
C ALA A 524 18.09 3.56 -10.24
N VAL A 525 17.19 4.54 -10.38
CA VAL A 525 15.97 4.41 -11.19
C VAL A 525 15.96 5.53 -12.24
N THR A 526 15.65 5.19 -13.50
CA THR A 526 15.64 6.17 -14.59
C THR A 526 14.45 7.11 -14.54
N GLU A 527 13.31 6.67 -13.96
CA GLU A 527 12.11 7.48 -13.76
C GLU A 527 11.39 7.08 -12.46
N THR A 528 11.08 8.07 -11.60
CA THR A 528 10.39 7.87 -10.31
C THR A 528 9.03 8.56 -10.24
N SER A 529 8.61 9.25 -11.30
CA SER A 529 7.34 10.00 -11.30
C SER A 529 6.12 9.09 -11.39
N SER A 530 6.24 7.97 -12.11
CA SER A 530 5.15 7.01 -12.31
C SER A 530 5.38 5.64 -11.67
N ALA A 531 6.60 5.38 -11.16
CA ALA A 531 6.93 4.13 -10.49
C ALA A 531 7.59 4.37 -9.13
N GLU A 532 7.39 3.42 -8.20
CA GLU A 532 8.13 3.33 -6.95
C GLU A 532 8.85 2.00 -6.87
N ILE A 533 10.12 2.04 -6.47
CA ILE A 533 10.95 0.84 -6.33
C ILE A 533 11.55 0.82 -4.91
N LEU A 534 11.53 -0.37 -4.30
CA LEU A 534 12.22 -0.64 -3.05
C LEU A 534 12.99 -1.96 -3.18
N GLY A 535 14.29 -1.92 -2.97
CA GLY A 535 15.15 -3.12 -2.93
C GLY A 535 15.63 -3.36 -1.50
N THR A 536 15.47 -4.59 -0.98
CA THR A 536 15.95 -4.95 0.35
C THR A 536 16.67 -6.29 0.34
N LYS A 537 17.56 -6.50 1.32
CA LYS A 537 18.24 -7.77 1.54
C LYS A 537 17.94 -8.29 2.94
N ASN A 538 17.37 -9.47 3.01
CA ASN A 538 17.05 -10.18 4.25
C ASN A 538 18.31 -10.82 4.89
N SER A 539 18.23 -11.15 6.16
CA SER A 539 19.31 -11.80 6.91
C SER A 539 19.68 -13.20 6.38
N ASP A 540 18.76 -13.89 5.70
CA ASP A 540 18.99 -15.17 5.00
C ASP A 540 19.70 -15.02 3.64
N GLY A 541 20.02 -13.79 3.25
CA GLY A 541 20.64 -13.45 1.97
C GLY A 541 19.67 -13.29 0.81
N SER A 542 18.38 -13.58 0.99
CA SER A 542 17.38 -13.34 -0.05
C SER A 542 17.20 -11.83 -0.29
N VAL A 543 16.95 -11.47 -1.55
CA VAL A 543 16.69 -10.07 -1.94
C VAL A 543 15.24 -9.96 -2.34
N VAL A 544 14.58 -8.93 -1.83
CA VAL A 544 13.21 -8.58 -2.22
C VAL A 544 13.22 -7.25 -2.96
N VAL A 545 12.59 -7.21 -4.13
CA VAL A 545 12.40 -5.99 -4.90
C VAL A 545 10.91 -5.77 -5.10
N MET A 546 10.41 -4.65 -4.61
CA MET A 546 9.06 -4.17 -4.86
C MET A 546 9.07 -3.20 -6.03
N VAL A 547 8.16 -3.42 -6.98
CA VAL A 547 7.91 -2.56 -8.14
C VAL A 547 6.46 -2.13 -8.09
N VAL A 548 6.21 -0.85 -7.97
CA VAL A 548 4.86 -0.26 -7.91
C VAL A 548 4.63 0.58 -9.16
N ASP A 549 3.51 0.37 -9.83
CA ASP A 549 3.01 1.25 -10.88
C ASP A 549 1.95 2.19 -10.31
N ARG A 550 2.25 3.49 -10.30
CA ARG A 550 1.36 4.57 -9.84
C ARG A 550 1.09 5.62 -10.93
N ALA A 551 1.24 5.20 -12.19
CA ALA A 551 1.02 6.07 -13.33
C ALA A 551 -0.46 6.40 -13.49
N VAL A 552 -0.83 7.66 -13.26
CA VAL A 552 -2.20 8.15 -13.45
C VAL A 552 -2.47 8.32 -14.94
N HIS A 553 -3.60 7.78 -15.45
CA HIS A 553 -3.95 7.87 -16.86
C HIS A 553 -4.41 9.28 -17.24
N ALA A 554 -5.33 9.86 -16.48
CA ALA A 554 -5.80 11.21 -16.69
C ALA A 554 -5.83 12.00 -15.37
N SER A 555 -5.54 13.30 -15.44
CA SER A 555 -5.54 14.19 -14.27
C SER A 555 -6.91 14.31 -13.56
N THR A 556 -7.96 13.81 -14.18
CA THR A 556 -9.32 13.78 -13.64
C THR A 556 -9.72 12.42 -13.08
N ASP A 557 -8.83 11.42 -13.15
CA ASP A 557 -9.12 10.06 -12.65
C ASP A 557 -9.42 10.09 -11.16
N ASN A 558 -10.48 9.35 -10.82
CA ASN A 558 -10.92 9.09 -9.45
C ASN A 558 -11.27 7.61 -9.39
N ASN A 559 -10.47 6.81 -8.72
CA ASN A 559 -10.49 5.35 -8.79
C ASN A 559 -10.29 4.85 -10.25
N GLY A 560 -9.33 5.46 -10.96
CA GLY A 560 -8.94 5.07 -12.30
C GLY A 560 -8.19 3.73 -12.33
N THR A 561 -7.81 3.33 -13.53
CA THR A 561 -7.06 2.06 -13.71
C THR A 561 -5.54 2.26 -13.77
N GLY A 562 -5.08 3.50 -13.90
CA GLY A 562 -3.69 3.81 -14.19
C GLY A 562 -3.28 3.44 -15.62
N ASP A 563 -2.08 3.86 -16.01
CA ASP A 563 -1.44 3.48 -17.28
C ASP A 563 -0.48 2.33 -17.08
N PRO A 564 -0.40 1.37 -18.01
CA PRO A 564 0.56 0.26 -17.91
C PRO A 564 2.01 0.76 -17.89
N ARG A 565 2.83 0.14 -17.03
CA ARG A 565 4.28 0.38 -16.97
C ARG A 565 5.05 -0.93 -17.05
N THR A 566 6.18 -0.87 -17.75
CA THR A 566 7.19 -1.93 -17.74
C THR A 566 8.44 -1.41 -17.05
N VAL A 567 8.93 -2.17 -16.07
CA VAL A 567 10.16 -1.89 -15.33
C VAL A 567 11.15 -3.03 -15.58
N ILE A 568 12.35 -2.72 -15.98
CA ILE A 568 13.46 -3.67 -16.06
C ILE A 568 14.24 -3.56 -14.76
N VAL A 569 14.14 -4.57 -13.90
CA VAL A 569 14.91 -4.68 -12.66
C VAL A 569 16.24 -5.33 -12.98
N ASP A 570 17.33 -4.57 -12.86
CA ASP A 570 18.70 -5.04 -13.05
C ASP A 570 19.31 -5.40 -11.69
N VAL A 571 19.55 -6.68 -11.48
CA VAL A 571 20.14 -7.24 -10.25
C VAL A 571 21.55 -7.77 -10.47
N SER A 572 22.21 -7.37 -11.55
CA SER A 572 23.54 -7.87 -11.93
C SER A 572 24.62 -7.58 -10.89
N ALA A 573 24.50 -6.50 -10.11
CA ALA A 573 25.43 -6.15 -9.05
C ALA A 573 25.31 -7.06 -7.80
N LEU A 574 24.24 -7.87 -7.69
CA LEU A 574 23.94 -8.69 -6.50
C LEU A 574 24.52 -10.13 -6.58
N GLY A 575 25.08 -10.51 -7.74
CA GLY A 575 25.64 -11.84 -7.96
C GLY A 575 24.61 -12.82 -8.53
N THR A 576 24.77 -14.11 -8.25
CA THR A 576 23.92 -15.18 -8.78
C THR A 576 22.87 -15.61 -7.78
N PHE A 577 21.69 -15.94 -8.28
CA PHE A 577 20.57 -16.45 -7.49
C PHE A 577 20.19 -17.87 -7.93
N SER A 578 19.81 -18.72 -6.98
CA SER A 578 19.37 -20.09 -7.26
C SER A 578 17.95 -20.17 -7.80
N GLY A 579 17.14 -19.13 -7.60
CA GLY A 579 15.77 -19.04 -8.07
C GLY A 579 15.14 -17.68 -7.78
N ALA A 580 14.02 -17.42 -8.44
CA ALA A 580 13.21 -16.22 -8.22
C ALA A 580 11.72 -16.56 -8.22
N THR A 581 10.97 -15.81 -7.43
CA THR A 581 9.51 -15.86 -7.44
C THR A 581 8.93 -14.44 -7.49
N SER A 582 7.70 -14.31 -7.93
CA SER A 582 6.97 -13.04 -7.94
C SER A 582 5.54 -13.19 -7.46
N ILE A 583 5.05 -12.14 -6.82
CA ILE A 583 3.63 -11.88 -6.58
C ILE A 583 3.29 -10.59 -7.29
N THR A 584 2.24 -10.60 -8.10
CA THR A 584 1.68 -9.38 -8.70
C THR A 584 0.26 -9.20 -8.20
N ILE A 585 -0.06 -7.98 -7.78
CA ILE A 585 -1.38 -7.55 -7.33
C ILE A 585 -1.78 -6.35 -8.17
N ASP A 586 -2.66 -6.56 -9.12
CA ASP A 586 -3.23 -5.55 -10.00
C ASP A 586 -4.69 -5.90 -10.34
N ARG A 587 -5.31 -5.15 -11.24
CA ARG A 587 -6.71 -5.40 -11.66
C ARG A 587 -6.94 -6.73 -12.38
N LYS A 588 -5.88 -7.41 -12.88
CA LYS A 588 -5.98 -8.66 -13.66
C LYS A 588 -5.49 -9.87 -12.89
N THR A 589 -4.59 -9.68 -11.95
CA THR A 589 -3.89 -10.76 -11.27
C THR A 589 -4.58 -11.09 -9.96
N ASN A 590 -4.92 -12.37 -9.76
CA ASN A 590 -5.49 -12.84 -8.52
C ASN A 590 -4.42 -12.90 -7.42
N ALA A 591 -4.49 -11.98 -6.47
CA ALA A 591 -3.60 -11.89 -5.32
C ALA A 591 -3.56 -13.16 -4.44
N THR A 592 -4.56 -14.03 -4.53
CA THR A 592 -4.65 -15.27 -3.75
C THR A 592 -3.84 -16.43 -4.33
N SER A 593 -3.35 -16.31 -5.56
CA SER A 593 -2.70 -17.41 -6.31
C SER A 593 -1.35 -17.84 -5.74
N GLY A 594 -0.76 -17.06 -4.85
CA GLY A 594 0.58 -17.31 -4.33
C GLY A 594 1.71 -16.94 -5.32
N PRO A 595 2.99 -17.16 -4.92
CA PRO A 595 4.13 -16.77 -5.75
C PRO A 595 4.26 -17.62 -7.01
N ALA A 596 4.49 -16.97 -8.15
CA ALA A 596 4.86 -17.62 -9.40
C ALA A 596 6.39 -17.70 -9.53
N SER A 597 6.89 -18.81 -10.08
CA SER A 597 8.32 -18.95 -10.37
C SER A 597 8.71 -18.06 -11.55
N LEU A 598 9.86 -17.41 -11.45
CA LEU A 598 10.45 -16.58 -12.49
C LEU A 598 11.78 -17.17 -12.97
N ASN A 599 12.00 -17.06 -14.29
CA ASN A 599 13.31 -17.32 -14.86
C ASN A 599 14.16 -16.05 -14.84
N ILE A 600 15.29 -16.10 -14.15
CA ILE A 600 16.29 -15.03 -14.21
C ILE A 600 17.09 -15.21 -15.50
N THR A 601 17.10 -14.19 -16.34
CA THR A 601 17.91 -14.21 -17.58
C THR A 601 19.40 -14.26 -17.25
N PRO A 602 20.27 -14.78 -18.15
CA PRO A 602 21.73 -14.72 -17.97
C PRO A 602 22.26 -13.30 -17.74
N ALA A 603 21.54 -12.29 -18.19
CA ALA A 603 21.87 -10.87 -18.00
C ALA A 603 21.46 -10.33 -16.64
N HIS A 604 20.86 -11.14 -15.76
CA HIS A 604 20.35 -10.74 -14.45
C HIS A 604 19.34 -9.56 -14.50
N LYS A 605 18.60 -9.46 -15.62
CA LYS A 605 17.55 -8.45 -15.83
C LYS A 605 16.19 -9.12 -15.80
N ILE A 606 15.28 -8.60 -14.99
CA ILE A 606 13.91 -9.10 -14.84
C ILE A 606 12.96 -8.04 -15.37
N SER A 607 12.15 -8.38 -16.38
CA SER A 607 11.11 -7.49 -16.89
C SER A 607 9.83 -7.70 -16.07
N VAL A 608 9.35 -6.63 -15.46
CA VAL A 608 8.07 -6.56 -14.74
C VAL A 608 7.14 -5.66 -15.51
N THR A 609 5.97 -6.16 -15.88
CA THR A 609 4.93 -5.37 -16.53
C THR A 609 3.68 -5.38 -15.67
N LEU A 610 3.22 -4.20 -15.28
CA LEU A 610 1.97 -3.96 -14.56
C LEU A 610 0.95 -3.36 -15.53
N ASP A 611 -0.31 -3.78 -15.39
CA ASP A 611 -1.41 -3.34 -16.26
C ASP A 611 -2.17 -2.16 -15.64
N GLY A 612 -1.44 -1.11 -15.30
CA GLY A 612 -1.91 0.03 -14.55
C GLY A 612 -1.62 -0.12 -13.05
N TYR A 613 -2.40 0.55 -12.20
CA TYR A 613 -2.18 0.55 -10.74
C TYR A 613 -1.97 -0.85 -10.18
N GLY A 614 -0.88 -1.04 -9.45
CA GLY A 614 -0.55 -2.32 -8.84
C GLY A 614 0.87 -2.41 -8.33
N VAL A 615 1.19 -3.57 -7.78
CA VAL A 615 2.51 -3.90 -7.23
C VAL A 615 2.96 -5.28 -7.68
N THR A 616 4.24 -5.43 -7.99
CA THR A 616 4.91 -6.72 -8.10
C THR A 616 6.00 -6.81 -7.05
N LEU A 617 5.98 -7.90 -6.29
CA LEU A 617 6.99 -8.25 -5.29
C LEU A 617 7.84 -9.40 -5.85
N LEU A 618 9.12 -9.15 -6.06
CA LEU A 618 10.10 -10.14 -6.52
C LEU A 618 10.87 -10.64 -5.31
N LYS A 619 11.01 -11.95 -5.15
CA LYS A 619 11.93 -12.55 -4.17
C LYS A 619 12.97 -13.38 -4.90
N LEU A 620 14.25 -13.02 -4.69
CA LEU A 620 15.43 -13.67 -5.26
C LEU A 620 16.10 -14.49 -4.15
N ASN A 621 16.25 -15.79 -4.37
CA ASN A 621 16.85 -16.69 -3.40
C ASN A 621 18.35 -16.84 -3.70
N PRO A 622 19.22 -16.83 -2.67
CA PRO A 622 20.67 -16.95 -2.83
C PRO A 622 21.12 -18.30 -3.38
#